data_4c2e9f45069b3c632912ec5c6ef4276e
#
_entry.id   4c2e9f45069b3c632912ec5c6ef4276e
#
_cell.length_a   1.000
_cell.length_b   1.000
_cell.length_c   1.000
_cell.angle_alpha   90.00
_cell.angle_beta   90.00
_cell.angle_gamma   90.00
#
_symmetry.space_group_name_H-M   'P 1'
#
loop_
_entity.id
_entity.type
_entity.pdbx_description
1 polymer ?
#
loop_
_entity_poly.entity_id
_entity_poly.type
_entity_poly.pdbx_seq_one_letter_code
_entity_poly.pdbx_strand_id
1 'polypeptide(L)'
;MFAILKRRFLDSDFCQVFNFRTPESKGSSLLLIFTFLANLANVFISGVFYTSFLVQNGIDIVRVGVISFATYLSWFVGLLSPKVLRKFKRRRALLLFNDIFYYSCIILATTVMPNFVKDPDARTLWFIVFILLGSTVNALFGPGAMAWHIHFIPEENEKRNIYFSFENLAGSLVSTVAAVVTAVVADSLTGGAGQETLIVTLRYAAFFLFVVGVILIYGLPKEWPYEYSSAEPKLRDVIRLPLQQKKFLCWCGVCFIWSFIANVNSATWDYYLLDTVGMPYLMTLTSSVFCLIGNLFLLPFWRRMIARFGWHKMLCVCFLLEAVCETTYNFTTSTTLWWYVLVSVYCGLIFSGLNLTYANIFYANLPEGDRDVYFLFWNLGANVLAFFGASFGTFFLSLFQKIEPITMFGLPFYGSQFLPWVRFVLTVLLALYIWKITPYTTKED
;
A
#
# COMPACT_ATOMS: atom_id res chain seq x y z
N MET A 1 30.73 -8.49 -31.39
CA MET A 1 29.34 -8.31 -30.92
C MET A 1 29.24 -8.22 -29.40
N PHE A 2 29.74 -9.18 -28.64
CA PHE A 2 29.70 -9.17 -27.16
C PHE A 2 30.45 -7.99 -26.52
N ALA A 3 31.61 -7.61 -27.02
CA ALA A 3 32.36 -6.44 -26.49
C ALA A 3 31.64 -5.11 -26.73
N ILE A 4 30.96 -4.94 -27.86
CA ILE A 4 30.19 -3.75 -28.20
C ILE A 4 28.93 -3.66 -27.34
N LEU A 5 28.22 -4.79 -27.12
CA LEU A 5 27.07 -4.87 -26.24
C LEU A 5 27.46 -4.59 -24.78
N LYS A 6 28.59 -5.16 -24.31
CA LYS A 6 29.12 -4.90 -22.97
C LYS A 6 29.47 -3.43 -22.79
N ARG A 7 30.08 -2.77 -23.78
CA ARG A 7 30.42 -1.34 -23.72
C ARG A 7 29.17 -0.47 -23.71
N ARG A 8 28.18 -0.73 -24.61
CA ARG A 8 26.89 -0.04 -24.60
C ARG A 8 26.12 -0.22 -23.28
N PHE A 9 26.19 -1.40 -22.69
CA PHE A 9 25.56 -1.65 -21.38
C PHE A 9 26.27 -0.87 -20.27
N LEU A 10 27.61 -0.86 -20.25
CA LEU A 10 28.41 -0.12 -19.26
C LEU A 10 28.28 1.41 -19.41
N ASP A 11 28.05 1.89 -20.61
CA ASP A 11 27.82 3.31 -20.91
C ASP A 11 26.33 3.71 -20.79
N SER A 12 25.44 2.77 -20.47
CA SER A 12 24.02 3.05 -20.28
C SER A 12 23.76 3.85 -18.99
N ASP A 13 22.73 4.70 -19.02
CA ASP A 13 22.28 5.50 -17.88
C ASP A 13 22.00 4.62 -16.66
N PHE A 14 21.52 3.41 -16.88
CA PHE A 14 21.34 2.39 -15.84
C PHE A 14 22.65 2.08 -15.11
N CYS A 15 23.72 1.76 -15.82
CA CYS A 15 25.01 1.41 -15.20
C CYS A 15 25.71 2.62 -14.59
N GLN A 16 25.35 3.86 -14.96
CA GLN A 16 25.82 5.06 -14.29
C GLN A 16 25.22 5.24 -12.91
N VAL A 17 23.95 4.88 -12.74
CA VAL A 17 23.22 4.97 -11.46
C VAL A 17 23.43 3.72 -10.61
N PHE A 18 23.40 2.52 -11.23
CA PHE A 18 23.43 1.24 -10.54
C PHE A 18 24.77 0.51 -10.76
N ASN A 19 25.73 0.79 -9.91
CA ASN A 19 27.01 0.08 -9.87
C ASN A 19 27.58 0.09 -8.44
N PHE A 20 28.68 -0.65 -8.23
CA PHE A 20 29.35 -0.74 -6.93
C PHE A 20 30.71 -0.01 -6.89
N ARG A 21 30.98 0.86 -7.86
CA ARG A 21 32.29 1.51 -8.02
C ARG A 21 32.45 2.71 -7.10
N THR A 22 31.40 3.53 -6.93
CA THR A 22 31.40 4.70 -6.06
C THR A 22 30.54 4.45 -4.81
N PRO A 23 30.79 5.12 -3.69
CA PRO A 23 29.96 4.99 -2.49
C PRO A 23 28.49 5.33 -2.73
N GLU A 24 28.22 6.37 -3.55
CA GLU A 24 26.88 6.83 -3.90
C GLU A 24 26.11 5.77 -4.72
N SER A 25 26.70 5.33 -5.85
CA SER A 25 26.08 4.32 -6.70
C SER A 25 25.96 2.96 -6.01
N LYS A 26 26.89 2.63 -5.10
CA LYS A 26 26.76 1.46 -4.23
C LYS A 26 25.55 1.58 -3.31
N GLY A 27 25.34 2.74 -2.70
CA GLY A 27 24.16 3.00 -1.86
C GLY A 27 22.85 2.88 -2.63
N SER A 28 22.75 3.51 -3.80
CA SER A 28 21.58 3.41 -4.69
C SER A 28 21.31 1.98 -5.14
N SER A 29 22.35 1.23 -5.46
CA SER A 29 22.22 -0.20 -5.85
C SER A 29 21.74 -1.08 -4.70
N LEU A 30 22.24 -0.86 -3.48
CA LEU A 30 21.80 -1.59 -2.29
C LEU A 30 20.36 -1.26 -1.93
N LEU A 31 19.96 0.01 -2.05
CA LEU A 31 18.57 0.42 -1.84
C LEU A 31 17.63 -0.21 -2.85
N LEU A 32 18.03 -0.29 -4.13
CA LEU A 32 17.25 -0.97 -5.15
C LEU A 32 17.08 -2.47 -4.86
N ILE A 33 18.17 -3.15 -4.47
CA ILE A 33 18.12 -4.57 -4.07
C ILE A 33 17.18 -4.75 -2.88
N PHE A 34 17.28 -3.89 -1.85
CA PHE A 34 16.38 -3.90 -0.71
C PHE A 34 14.92 -3.74 -1.16
N THR A 35 14.64 -2.75 -2.03
CA THR A 35 13.28 -2.51 -2.57
C THR A 35 12.74 -3.72 -3.32
N PHE A 36 13.56 -4.42 -4.11
CA PHE A 36 13.14 -5.63 -4.80
C PHE A 36 12.83 -6.78 -3.84
N LEU A 37 13.71 -7.03 -2.87
CA LEU A 37 13.47 -8.05 -1.84
C LEU A 37 12.21 -7.74 -1.03
N ALA A 38 12.02 -6.47 -0.66
CA ALA A 38 10.84 -6.01 0.07
C ALA A 38 9.55 -6.15 -0.74
N ASN A 39 9.57 -5.78 -2.04
CA ASN A 39 8.42 -5.96 -2.92
C ASN A 39 8.05 -7.44 -3.08
N LEU A 40 9.05 -8.31 -3.29
CA LEU A 40 8.84 -9.75 -3.38
C LEU A 40 8.26 -10.32 -2.07
N ALA A 41 8.84 -9.95 -0.93
CA ALA A 41 8.38 -10.40 0.38
C ALA A 41 6.96 -9.89 0.70
N ASN A 42 6.64 -8.64 0.33
CA ASN A 42 5.31 -8.07 0.53
C ASN A 42 4.21 -8.84 -0.21
N VAL A 43 4.50 -9.36 -1.41
CA VAL A 43 3.54 -10.22 -2.14
C VAL A 43 3.11 -11.41 -1.28
N PHE A 44 4.05 -12.04 -0.57
CA PHE A 44 3.80 -13.25 0.20
C PHE A 44 3.03 -13.03 1.51
N ILE A 45 2.97 -11.78 2.00
CA ILE A 45 2.38 -11.46 3.30
C ILE A 45 1.24 -10.43 3.23
N SER A 46 0.80 -10.04 2.05
CA SER A 46 -0.26 -9.05 1.88
C SER A 46 -1.40 -9.57 0.97
N GLY A 47 -2.47 -8.79 0.87
CA GLY A 47 -3.61 -9.08 0.01
C GLY A 47 -4.19 -10.47 0.25
N VAL A 48 -4.51 -11.15 -0.82
CA VAL A 48 -5.18 -12.47 -0.80
C VAL A 48 -4.37 -13.55 -0.06
N PHE A 49 -3.04 -13.52 -0.11
CA PHE A 49 -2.21 -14.51 0.60
C PHE A 49 -2.24 -14.29 2.13
N TYR A 50 -2.30 -13.04 2.58
CA TYR A 50 -2.50 -12.74 3.98
C TYR A 50 -3.89 -13.12 4.46
N THR A 51 -4.92 -12.78 3.70
CA THR A 51 -6.29 -13.16 4.00
C THR A 51 -6.45 -14.67 4.07
N SER A 52 -5.86 -15.41 3.11
CA SER A 52 -5.82 -16.88 3.14
C SER A 52 -5.17 -17.42 4.42
N PHE A 53 -4.05 -16.83 4.85
CA PHE A 53 -3.43 -17.21 6.11
C PHE A 53 -4.37 -17.00 7.32
N LEU A 54 -5.13 -15.91 7.35
CA LEU A 54 -6.10 -15.65 8.43
C LEU A 54 -7.25 -16.66 8.40
N VAL A 55 -7.82 -16.95 7.22
CA VAL A 55 -8.89 -17.95 7.02
C VAL A 55 -8.44 -19.33 7.49
N GLN A 56 -7.25 -19.80 7.07
CA GLN A 56 -6.66 -21.08 7.50
C GLN A 56 -6.52 -21.19 9.02
N ASN A 57 -6.37 -20.06 9.71
CA ASN A 57 -6.29 -20.02 11.16
C ASN A 57 -7.66 -19.86 11.85
N GLY A 58 -8.76 -19.96 11.14
CA GLY A 58 -10.13 -19.89 11.68
C GLY A 58 -10.56 -18.47 12.06
N ILE A 59 -9.94 -17.44 11.45
CA ILE A 59 -10.30 -16.04 11.67
C ILE A 59 -11.44 -15.67 10.73
N ASP A 60 -12.60 -15.31 11.28
CA ASP A 60 -13.77 -14.90 10.50
C ASP A 60 -13.64 -13.49 9.90
N ILE A 61 -14.56 -13.13 9.01
CA ILE A 61 -14.54 -11.87 8.24
C ILE A 61 -14.51 -10.61 9.14
N VAL A 62 -15.21 -10.62 10.28
CA VAL A 62 -15.25 -9.48 11.21
C VAL A 62 -13.90 -9.34 11.90
N ARG A 63 -13.30 -10.45 12.36
CA ARG A 63 -11.98 -10.47 12.98
C ARG A 63 -10.88 -10.10 12.00
N VAL A 64 -10.96 -10.51 10.72
CA VAL A 64 -10.06 -10.03 9.64
C VAL A 64 -10.11 -8.51 9.55
N GLY A 65 -11.30 -7.92 9.58
CA GLY A 65 -11.47 -6.48 9.62
C GLY A 65 -10.81 -5.85 10.85
N VAL A 66 -11.03 -6.39 12.05
CA VAL A 66 -10.43 -5.89 13.31
C VAL A 66 -8.91 -5.94 13.26
N ILE A 67 -8.33 -7.03 12.79
CA ILE A 67 -6.86 -7.18 12.64
C ILE A 67 -6.33 -6.13 11.66
N SER A 68 -7.03 -5.90 10.55
CA SER A 68 -6.59 -4.98 9.49
C SER A 68 -6.54 -3.52 9.96
N PHE A 69 -7.48 -3.06 10.78
CA PHE A 69 -7.42 -1.68 11.26
C PHE A 69 -6.49 -1.44 12.45
N ALA A 70 -6.03 -2.50 13.11
CA ALA A 70 -5.11 -2.37 14.26
C ALA A 70 -3.83 -1.60 13.91
N THR A 71 -3.31 -1.77 12.71
CA THR A 71 -2.10 -1.08 12.24
C THR A 71 -2.24 0.44 12.24
N TYR A 72 -3.44 0.97 11.94
CA TYR A 72 -3.66 2.42 11.88
C TYR A 72 -3.58 3.11 13.24
N LEU A 73 -3.87 2.40 14.33
CA LEU A 73 -3.74 2.94 15.69
C LEU A 73 -2.31 3.33 16.07
N SER A 74 -1.34 2.61 15.53
CA SER A 74 0.08 2.85 15.79
C SER A 74 0.58 4.19 15.25
N TRP A 75 -0.07 4.76 14.22
CA TRP A 75 0.33 6.03 13.61
C TRP A 75 0.20 7.23 14.55
N PHE A 76 -0.70 7.16 15.55
CA PHE A 76 -0.78 8.21 16.58
C PHE A 76 0.52 8.32 17.38
N VAL A 77 1.19 7.20 17.62
CA VAL A 77 2.49 7.16 18.31
C VAL A 77 3.59 7.73 17.42
N GLY A 78 3.46 7.61 16.11
CA GLY A 78 4.38 8.16 15.11
C GLY A 78 4.55 9.69 15.20
N LEU A 79 3.59 10.42 15.76
CA LEU A 79 3.73 11.86 16.04
C LEU A 79 4.90 12.17 16.97
N LEU A 80 5.32 11.22 17.80
CA LEU A 80 6.46 11.35 18.70
C LEU A 80 7.80 11.06 18.01
N SER A 81 7.78 10.49 16.79
CA SER A 81 8.96 10.06 16.05
C SER A 81 10.03 11.16 15.90
N PRO A 82 9.72 12.40 15.50
CA PRO A 82 10.76 13.44 15.35
C PRO A 82 11.47 13.72 16.66
N LYS A 83 10.72 13.77 17.77
CA LYS A 83 11.27 14.02 19.11
C LYS A 83 12.16 12.87 19.61
N VAL A 84 11.76 11.64 19.31
CA VAL A 84 12.52 10.44 19.70
C VAL A 84 13.78 10.31 18.86
N LEU A 85 13.66 10.43 17.53
CA LEU A 85 14.79 10.28 16.60
C LEU A 85 15.90 11.32 16.82
N ARG A 86 15.57 12.54 17.25
CA ARG A 86 16.55 13.59 17.56
C ARG A 86 17.53 13.23 18.68
N LYS A 87 17.15 12.33 19.57
CA LYS A 87 18.04 11.83 20.63
C LYS A 87 19.17 10.95 20.11
N PHE A 88 19.04 10.45 18.89
CA PHE A 88 20.00 9.54 18.28
C PHE A 88 20.73 10.20 17.10
N LYS A 89 21.99 10.60 17.33
CA LYS A 89 22.88 11.13 16.27
C LYS A 89 23.30 10.03 15.28
N ARG A 90 23.45 8.79 15.76
CA ARG A 90 23.71 7.62 14.95
C ARG A 90 22.53 6.68 15.02
N ARG A 91 22.05 6.20 13.87
CA ARG A 91 20.77 5.50 13.79
C ARG A 91 20.83 4.11 13.20
N ARG A 92 21.97 3.71 12.66
CA ARG A 92 22.14 2.42 11.99
C ARG A 92 21.64 1.23 12.83
N ALA A 93 22.15 1.09 14.05
CA ALA A 93 21.75 -0.01 14.94
C ALA A 93 20.26 0.08 15.34
N LEU A 94 19.76 1.30 15.55
CA LEU A 94 18.37 1.56 15.89
C LEU A 94 17.43 1.17 14.74
N LEU A 95 17.78 1.52 13.50
CA LEU A 95 16.98 1.21 12.31
C LEU A 95 17.00 -0.28 11.98
N LEU A 96 18.17 -0.90 12.10
CA LEU A 96 18.31 -2.35 11.95
C LEU A 96 17.46 -3.09 13.00
N PHE A 97 17.49 -2.66 14.26
CA PHE A 97 16.64 -3.22 15.30
C PHE A 97 15.14 -2.99 14.98
N ASN A 98 14.76 -1.76 14.59
CA ASN A 98 13.39 -1.42 14.24
C ASN A 98 12.81 -2.38 13.20
N ASP A 99 13.50 -2.53 12.06
CA ASP A 99 12.97 -3.29 10.94
C ASP A 99 12.95 -4.79 11.25
N ILE A 100 14.01 -5.34 11.88
CA ILE A 100 14.00 -6.75 12.31
C ILE A 100 12.89 -7.00 13.31
N PHE A 101 12.72 -6.13 14.30
CA PHE A 101 11.67 -6.25 15.30
C PHE A 101 10.27 -6.17 14.69
N TYR A 102 10.05 -5.20 13.80
CA TYR A 102 8.80 -5.03 13.07
C TYR A 102 8.44 -6.30 12.29
N TYR A 103 9.33 -6.80 11.44
CA TYR A 103 9.08 -8.01 10.65
C TYR A 103 8.98 -9.26 11.53
N SER A 104 9.70 -9.33 12.64
CA SER A 104 9.54 -10.41 13.61
C SER A 104 8.15 -10.43 14.24
N CYS A 105 7.60 -9.28 14.57
CA CYS A 105 6.25 -9.17 15.13
C CYS A 105 5.17 -9.50 14.10
N ILE A 106 5.18 -8.83 12.93
CA ILE A 106 4.07 -8.93 11.96
C ILE A 106 4.11 -10.21 11.11
N ILE A 107 5.29 -10.84 10.94
CA ILE A 107 5.44 -12.04 10.12
C ILE A 107 5.73 -13.26 10.99
N LEU A 108 6.87 -13.27 11.68
CA LEU A 108 7.33 -14.46 12.38
C LEU A 108 6.43 -14.83 13.56
N ALA A 109 6.17 -13.89 14.46
CA ALA A 109 5.35 -14.14 15.65
C ALA A 109 3.92 -14.56 15.27
N THR A 110 3.28 -13.87 14.31
CA THR A 110 1.94 -14.23 13.84
C THR A 110 1.91 -15.58 13.12
N THR A 111 3.00 -15.98 12.45
CA THR A 111 3.08 -17.28 11.74
C THR A 111 3.29 -18.44 12.72
N VAL A 112 4.07 -18.22 13.78
CA VAL A 112 4.40 -19.27 14.77
C VAL A 112 3.29 -19.43 15.80
N MET A 113 2.57 -18.35 16.13
CA MET A 113 1.55 -18.31 17.20
C MET A 113 0.45 -19.36 17.08
N PRO A 114 -0.09 -19.70 15.89
CA PRO A 114 -1.14 -20.73 15.76
C PRO A 114 -0.72 -22.12 16.22
N ASN A 115 0.59 -22.40 16.29
CA ASN A 115 1.08 -23.67 16.84
C ASN A 115 0.86 -23.81 18.35
N PHE A 116 0.82 -22.69 19.08
CA PHE A 116 0.70 -22.65 20.54
C PHE A 116 -0.73 -22.33 21.00
N VAL A 117 -1.46 -21.51 20.25
CA VAL A 117 -2.81 -21.07 20.60
C VAL A 117 -3.80 -21.66 19.62
N LYS A 118 -4.65 -22.56 20.12
CA LYS A 118 -5.65 -23.28 19.30
C LYS A 118 -6.96 -22.50 19.16
N ASP A 119 -7.33 -21.74 20.19
CA ASP A 119 -8.56 -20.97 20.23
C ASP A 119 -8.54 -19.78 19.26
N PRO A 120 -9.50 -19.62 18.31
CA PRO A 120 -9.52 -18.53 17.35
C PRO A 120 -9.64 -17.14 17.96
N ASP A 121 -10.35 -16.98 19.08
CA ASP A 121 -10.47 -15.70 19.79
C ASP A 121 -9.14 -15.26 20.39
N ALA A 122 -8.47 -16.18 21.08
CA ALA A 122 -7.14 -15.94 21.61
C ALA A 122 -6.11 -15.68 20.50
N ARG A 123 -6.19 -16.38 19.35
CA ARG A 123 -5.33 -16.10 18.18
C ARG A 123 -5.53 -14.68 17.67
N THR A 124 -6.79 -14.26 17.51
CA THR A 124 -7.12 -12.90 17.05
C THR A 124 -6.50 -11.86 17.97
N LEU A 125 -6.65 -12.04 19.31
CA LEU A 125 -6.07 -11.14 20.29
C LEU A 125 -4.54 -11.05 20.16
N TRP A 126 -3.86 -12.19 20.08
CA TRP A 126 -2.41 -12.22 19.94
C TRP A 126 -1.92 -11.63 18.61
N PHE A 127 -2.64 -11.84 17.52
CA PHE A 127 -2.32 -11.20 16.23
C PHE A 127 -2.40 -9.68 16.35
N ILE A 128 -3.46 -9.16 16.97
CA ILE A 128 -3.60 -7.73 17.24
C ILE A 128 -2.46 -7.21 18.11
N VAL A 129 -2.11 -7.91 19.18
CA VAL A 129 -1.00 -7.52 20.08
C VAL A 129 0.33 -7.45 19.35
N PHE A 130 0.70 -8.47 18.57
CA PHE A 130 1.96 -8.47 17.83
C PHE A 130 1.96 -7.39 16.72
N ILE A 131 0.87 -7.22 16.01
CA ILE A 131 0.75 -6.20 14.97
C ILE A 131 0.84 -4.80 15.58
N LEU A 132 0.14 -4.52 16.67
CA LEU A 132 0.22 -3.23 17.36
C LEU A 132 1.62 -2.96 17.90
N LEU A 133 2.26 -3.96 18.53
CA LEU A 133 3.60 -3.84 19.08
C LEU A 133 4.62 -3.52 17.98
N GLY A 134 4.65 -4.31 16.90
CA GLY A 134 5.56 -4.10 15.78
C GLY A 134 5.31 -2.76 15.09
N SER A 135 4.03 -2.47 14.77
CA SER A 135 3.65 -1.21 14.11
C SER A 135 3.92 0.02 14.96
N THR A 136 3.79 -0.06 16.29
CA THR A 136 4.09 1.06 17.20
C THR A 136 5.58 1.38 17.22
N VAL A 137 6.43 0.36 17.28
CA VAL A 137 7.89 0.55 17.19
C VAL A 137 8.26 1.13 15.83
N ASN A 138 7.69 0.60 14.75
CA ASN A 138 7.93 1.10 13.40
C ASN A 138 7.39 2.53 13.19
N ALA A 139 6.29 2.90 13.80
CA ALA A 139 5.77 4.27 13.74
C ALA A 139 6.73 5.28 14.42
N LEU A 140 7.44 4.86 15.48
CA LEU A 140 8.43 5.71 16.15
C LEU A 140 9.72 5.85 15.35
N PHE A 141 10.22 4.80 14.74
CA PHE A 141 11.56 4.77 14.13
C PHE A 141 11.57 4.72 12.61
N GLY A 142 10.48 4.29 11.96
CA GLY A 142 10.33 4.18 10.52
C GLY A 142 10.60 5.48 9.73
N PRO A 143 10.21 6.68 10.21
CA PRO A 143 10.61 7.94 9.57
C PRO A 143 12.13 8.12 9.52
N GLY A 144 12.88 7.54 10.46
CA GLY A 144 14.34 7.49 10.43
C GLY A 144 14.88 6.59 9.31
N ALA A 145 14.20 5.46 9.03
CA ALA A 145 14.51 4.59 7.89
C ALA A 145 14.29 5.32 6.56
N MET A 146 13.20 6.09 6.43
CA MET A 146 12.95 6.91 5.24
C MET A 146 14.07 7.92 5.00
N ALA A 147 14.50 8.64 6.06
CA ALA A 147 15.63 9.57 5.97
C ALA A 147 16.95 8.87 5.59
N TRP A 148 17.16 7.63 6.06
CA TRP A 148 18.30 6.79 5.66
C TRP A 148 18.25 6.44 4.17
N HIS A 149 17.10 6.02 3.67
CA HIS A 149 16.91 5.65 2.26
C HIS A 149 17.10 6.85 1.34
N ILE A 150 16.54 8.02 1.67
CA ILE A 150 16.67 9.24 0.87
C ILE A 150 18.14 9.63 0.67
N HIS A 151 19.01 9.40 1.63
CA HIS A 151 20.43 9.69 1.52
C HIS A 151 21.13 8.93 0.37
N PHE A 152 20.61 7.78 -0.05
CA PHE A 152 21.17 6.99 -1.15
C PHE A 152 20.51 7.27 -2.50
N ILE A 153 19.46 8.08 -2.54
CA ILE A 153 18.83 8.51 -3.79
C ILE A 153 19.72 9.57 -4.45
N PRO A 154 20.02 9.46 -5.76
CA PRO A 154 20.87 10.43 -6.44
C PRO A 154 20.33 11.86 -6.32
N GLU A 155 21.20 12.83 -6.00
CA GLU A 155 20.81 14.24 -5.88
C GLU A 155 20.56 14.90 -7.25
N GLU A 156 21.30 14.48 -8.28
CA GLU A 156 21.17 14.98 -9.63
C GLU A 156 19.82 14.59 -10.23
N ASN A 157 19.07 15.58 -10.73
CA ASN A 157 17.70 15.40 -11.21
C ASN A 157 17.56 14.30 -12.27
N GLU A 158 18.48 14.21 -13.21
CA GLU A 158 18.47 13.21 -14.28
C GLU A 158 18.65 11.79 -13.72
N LYS A 159 19.68 11.57 -12.92
CA LYS A 159 19.95 10.29 -12.26
C LYS A 159 18.85 9.90 -11.30
N ARG A 160 18.26 10.85 -10.57
CA ARG A 160 17.12 10.64 -9.70
C ARG A 160 15.88 10.18 -10.46
N ASN A 161 15.61 10.78 -11.62
CA ASN A 161 14.49 10.35 -12.48
C ASN A 161 14.70 8.94 -13.03
N ILE A 162 15.92 8.59 -13.42
CA ILE A 162 16.28 7.23 -13.86
C ILE A 162 16.06 6.25 -12.69
N TYR A 163 16.55 6.59 -11.49
CA TYR A 163 16.39 5.78 -10.28
C TYR A 163 14.92 5.47 -10.00
N PHE A 164 14.07 6.50 -9.85
CA PHE A 164 12.65 6.31 -9.55
C PHE A 164 11.87 5.62 -10.66
N SER A 165 12.20 5.90 -11.93
CA SER A 165 11.57 5.22 -13.07
C SER A 165 11.86 3.72 -13.05
N PHE A 166 13.10 3.36 -12.75
CA PHE A 166 13.51 1.96 -12.68
C PHE A 166 12.94 1.26 -11.43
N GLU A 167 12.98 1.91 -10.27
CA GLU A 167 12.43 1.40 -9.02
C GLU A 167 10.94 1.08 -9.17
N ASN A 168 10.15 2.03 -9.70
CA ASN A 168 8.72 1.84 -9.90
C ASN A 168 8.39 0.74 -10.92
N LEU A 169 9.05 0.76 -12.08
CA LEU A 169 8.78 -0.23 -13.12
C LEU A 169 9.20 -1.64 -12.68
N ALA A 170 10.42 -1.77 -12.19
CA ALA A 170 10.94 -3.06 -11.78
C ALA A 170 10.26 -3.57 -10.51
N GLY A 171 9.93 -2.70 -9.57
CA GLY A 171 9.15 -3.05 -8.39
C GLY A 171 7.77 -3.59 -8.75
N SER A 172 7.03 -2.90 -9.61
CA SER A 172 5.70 -3.33 -10.08
C SER A 172 5.78 -4.64 -10.87
N LEU A 173 6.80 -4.81 -11.72
CA LEU A 173 6.99 -6.03 -12.49
C LEU A 173 7.30 -7.23 -11.59
N VAL A 174 8.26 -7.07 -10.65
CA VAL A 174 8.63 -8.12 -9.69
C VAL A 174 7.42 -8.53 -8.85
N SER A 175 6.68 -7.56 -8.30
CA SER A 175 5.49 -7.83 -7.48
C SER A 175 4.42 -8.57 -8.28
N THR A 176 4.11 -8.12 -9.51
CA THR A 176 3.06 -8.74 -10.32
C THR A 176 3.45 -10.15 -10.77
N VAL A 177 4.68 -10.34 -11.25
CA VAL A 177 5.16 -11.67 -11.68
C VAL A 177 5.20 -12.62 -10.49
N ALA A 178 5.72 -12.18 -9.34
CA ALA A 178 5.75 -13.00 -8.14
C ALA A 178 4.34 -13.38 -7.67
N ALA A 179 3.40 -12.41 -7.67
CA ALA A 179 2.01 -12.65 -7.30
C ALA A 179 1.34 -13.69 -8.22
N VAL A 180 1.50 -13.54 -9.54
CA VAL A 180 0.93 -14.48 -10.54
C VAL A 180 1.53 -15.88 -10.38
N VAL A 181 2.87 -16.01 -10.29
CA VAL A 181 3.52 -17.30 -10.10
C VAL A 181 3.05 -17.97 -8.81
N THR A 182 3.02 -17.22 -7.72
CA THR A 182 2.55 -17.72 -6.42
C THR A 182 1.08 -18.15 -6.47
N ALA A 183 0.21 -17.37 -7.14
CA ALA A 183 -1.19 -17.71 -7.30
C ALA A 183 -1.40 -18.99 -8.13
N VAL A 184 -0.68 -19.17 -9.24
CA VAL A 184 -0.73 -20.39 -10.05
C VAL A 184 -0.31 -21.62 -9.23
N VAL A 185 0.77 -21.50 -8.44
CA VAL A 185 1.20 -22.58 -7.55
C VAL A 185 0.14 -22.85 -6.46
N ALA A 186 -0.41 -21.81 -5.84
CA ALA A 186 -1.44 -21.96 -4.81
C ALA A 186 -2.71 -22.61 -5.37
N ASP A 187 -3.16 -22.19 -6.56
CA ASP A 187 -4.34 -22.77 -7.24
C ASP A 187 -4.11 -24.23 -7.63
N SER A 188 -2.87 -24.62 -8.01
CA SER A 188 -2.54 -26.01 -8.32
C SER A 188 -2.58 -26.96 -7.10
N LEU A 189 -2.51 -26.39 -5.88
CA LEU A 189 -2.54 -27.11 -4.60
C LEU A 189 -3.91 -27.03 -3.89
N THR A 190 -4.92 -26.47 -4.56
CA THR A 190 -6.26 -26.24 -3.98
C THR A 190 -6.87 -27.56 -3.48
N GLY A 191 -7.47 -27.50 -2.29
CA GLY A 191 -8.16 -28.64 -1.67
C GLY A 191 -7.27 -29.63 -0.92
N GLY A 192 -5.98 -29.33 -0.72
CA GLY A 192 -5.05 -30.19 0.01
C GLY A 192 -4.21 -29.46 1.08
N ALA A 193 -3.63 -30.23 2.01
CA ALA A 193 -2.68 -29.72 3.00
C ALA A 193 -1.47 -29.00 2.38
N GLY A 194 -1.23 -29.18 1.10
CA GLY A 194 -0.17 -28.52 0.34
C GLY A 194 -0.34 -27.00 0.25
N GLN A 195 -1.58 -26.52 0.10
CA GLN A 195 -1.88 -25.08 0.03
C GLN A 195 -1.62 -24.38 1.36
N GLU A 196 -2.04 -25.01 2.48
CA GLU A 196 -1.77 -24.46 3.82
C GLU A 196 -0.26 -24.39 4.09
N THR A 197 0.45 -25.45 3.76
CA THR A 197 1.92 -25.51 3.89
C THR A 197 2.59 -24.45 3.03
N LEU A 198 2.10 -24.22 1.80
CA LEU A 198 2.62 -23.19 0.91
C LEU A 198 2.49 -21.79 1.56
N ILE A 199 1.30 -21.42 2.04
CA ILE A 199 1.05 -20.11 2.63
C ILE A 199 1.97 -19.85 3.85
N VAL A 200 2.14 -20.84 4.72
CA VAL A 200 3.06 -20.74 5.86
C VAL A 200 4.51 -20.63 5.40
N THR A 201 4.91 -21.41 4.40
CA THR A 201 6.27 -21.36 3.83
C THR A 201 6.57 -20.00 3.18
N LEU A 202 5.62 -19.43 2.46
CA LEU A 202 5.75 -18.09 1.87
C LEU A 202 5.98 -17.02 2.95
N ARG A 203 5.34 -17.12 4.11
CA ARG A 203 5.56 -16.19 5.22
C ARG A 203 6.96 -16.30 5.81
N TYR A 204 7.50 -17.51 5.98
CA TYR A 204 8.89 -17.70 6.41
C TYR A 204 9.87 -17.18 5.35
N ALA A 205 9.60 -17.44 4.07
CA ALA A 205 10.41 -16.90 2.98
C ALA A 205 10.39 -15.37 2.96
N ALA A 206 9.23 -14.74 3.15
CA ALA A 206 9.10 -13.29 3.27
C ALA A 206 9.93 -12.73 4.43
N PHE A 207 9.86 -13.35 5.61
CA PHE A 207 10.65 -12.94 6.75
C PHE A 207 12.16 -13.00 6.45
N PHE A 208 12.61 -14.10 5.83
CA PHE A 208 14.00 -14.24 5.42
C PHE A 208 14.44 -13.17 4.42
N LEU A 209 13.63 -12.90 3.40
CA LEU A 209 13.91 -11.86 2.40
C LEU A 209 14.01 -10.46 3.02
N PHE A 210 13.11 -10.12 3.95
CA PHE A 210 13.18 -8.85 4.67
C PHE A 210 14.44 -8.77 5.54
N VAL A 211 14.78 -9.80 6.29
CA VAL A 211 15.99 -9.81 7.13
C VAL A 211 17.24 -9.63 6.27
N VAL A 212 17.34 -10.35 5.14
CA VAL A 212 18.46 -10.19 4.21
C VAL A 212 18.51 -8.76 3.67
N GLY A 213 17.38 -8.20 3.23
CA GLY A 213 17.30 -6.82 2.73
C GLY A 213 17.71 -5.80 3.79
N VAL A 214 17.24 -5.94 5.02
CA VAL A 214 17.58 -5.08 6.16
C VAL A 214 19.07 -5.15 6.49
N ILE A 215 19.67 -6.33 6.49
CA ILE A 215 21.11 -6.50 6.72
C ILE A 215 21.92 -5.83 5.59
N LEU A 216 21.46 -5.93 4.34
CA LEU A 216 22.14 -5.29 3.20
C LEU A 216 22.11 -3.77 3.30
N ILE A 217 20.94 -3.17 3.55
CA ILE A 217 20.78 -1.70 3.52
C ILE A 217 21.39 -1.01 4.75
N TYR A 218 21.39 -1.63 5.92
CA TYR A 218 22.01 -1.06 7.12
C TYR A 218 23.40 -1.63 7.42
N GLY A 219 23.73 -2.83 6.96
CA GLY A 219 25.01 -3.51 7.25
C GLY A 219 26.17 -3.03 6.39
N LEU A 220 25.95 -2.79 5.11
CA LEU A 220 27.02 -2.50 4.16
C LEU A 220 27.39 -1.02 4.01
N PRO A 221 26.47 -0.03 4.05
CA PRO A 221 26.83 1.38 3.95
C PRO A 221 27.55 1.89 5.20
N LYS A 222 28.35 2.95 5.03
CA LYS A 222 28.94 3.66 6.17
C LYS A 222 27.90 4.55 6.83
N GLU A 223 27.94 4.59 8.15
CA GLU A 223 27.07 5.46 8.94
C GLU A 223 27.60 6.89 8.95
N TRP A 224 26.69 7.87 8.94
CA TRP A 224 26.97 9.29 9.10
C TRP A 224 26.18 9.86 10.29
N PRO A 225 26.69 10.93 10.93
CA PRO A 225 25.94 11.61 11.98
C PRO A 225 24.83 12.46 11.34
N TYR A 226 23.62 12.38 11.92
CA TYR A 226 22.50 13.24 11.54
C TYR A 226 22.63 14.59 12.23
N GLU A 227 22.70 15.68 11.43
CA GLU A 227 22.68 17.05 11.89
C GLU A 227 21.29 17.65 11.67
N TYR A 228 20.73 18.24 12.71
CA TYR A 228 19.47 18.95 12.63
C TYR A 228 19.73 20.44 12.54
N SER A 229 19.45 21.03 11.38
CA SER A 229 19.64 22.46 11.11
C SER A 229 18.46 23.34 11.52
N SER A 230 17.28 22.76 11.73
CA SER A 230 16.05 23.49 12.00
C SER A 230 15.53 23.32 13.44
N ALA A 231 14.81 24.31 13.91
CA ALA A 231 14.07 24.24 15.15
C ALA A 231 13.03 23.09 15.10
N GLU A 232 12.72 22.49 16.24
CA GLU A 232 11.70 21.45 16.32
C GLU A 232 10.37 21.96 15.79
N PRO A 233 9.73 21.31 14.80
CA PRO A 233 8.35 21.61 14.47
C PRO A 233 7.51 21.33 15.71
N LYS A 234 6.89 22.36 16.25
CA LYS A 234 5.97 22.18 17.39
C LYS A 234 4.78 21.37 16.92
N LEU A 235 4.35 20.41 17.70
CA LEU A 235 3.16 19.60 17.38
C LEU A 235 1.94 20.46 17.02
N ARG A 236 1.86 21.65 17.64
CA ARG A 236 0.86 22.65 17.33
C ARG A 236 0.96 23.17 15.90
N ASP A 237 2.17 23.31 15.36
CA ASP A 237 2.40 23.85 14.02
C ASP A 237 2.01 22.82 12.95
N VAL A 238 2.15 21.51 13.23
CA VAL A 238 1.69 20.42 12.36
C VAL A 238 0.18 20.51 12.10
N ILE A 239 -0.59 21.01 13.04
CA ILE A 239 -2.04 21.19 12.88
C ILE A 239 -2.37 22.61 12.40
N ARG A 240 -1.75 23.63 13.00
CA ARG A 240 -2.10 25.02 12.78
C ARG A 240 -1.73 25.51 11.37
N LEU A 241 -0.52 25.22 10.88
CA LEU A 241 -0.06 25.73 9.59
C LEU A 241 -0.91 25.18 8.41
N PRO A 242 -1.18 23.87 8.32
CA PRO A 242 -2.05 23.32 7.27
C PRO A 242 -3.47 23.91 7.33
N LEU A 243 -4.04 24.13 8.53
CA LEU A 243 -5.39 24.69 8.68
C LEU A 243 -5.52 26.13 8.18
N GLN A 244 -4.42 26.86 8.03
CA GLN A 244 -4.40 28.22 7.47
C GLN A 244 -4.36 28.21 5.93
N GLN A 245 -3.99 27.09 5.31
CA GLN A 245 -3.81 26.94 3.85
C GLN A 245 -5.06 26.33 3.21
N LYS A 246 -6.05 27.15 2.86
CA LYS A 246 -7.34 26.70 2.34
C LYS A 246 -7.23 25.82 1.09
N LYS A 247 -6.37 26.19 0.11
CA LYS A 247 -6.15 25.38 -1.10
C LYS A 247 -5.63 23.99 -0.74
N PHE A 248 -4.62 23.91 0.12
CA PHE A 248 -4.06 22.65 0.61
C PHE A 248 -5.10 21.80 1.35
N LEU A 249 -5.90 22.40 2.24
CA LEU A 249 -6.96 21.69 2.97
C LEU A 249 -8.02 21.07 2.06
N CYS A 250 -8.41 21.77 0.98
CA CYS A 250 -9.33 21.21 0.00
C CYS A 250 -8.81 19.88 -0.57
N TRP A 251 -7.51 19.82 -0.88
CA TRP A 251 -6.89 18.61 -1.42
C TRP A 251 -6.59 17.55 -0.36
N CYS A 252 -6.24 17.95 0.85
CA CYS A 252 -6.23 17.03 1.99
C CYS A 252 -7.61 16.37 2.18
N GLY A 253 -8.70 17.12 2.04
CA GLY A 253 -10.06 16.59 2.07
C GLY A 253 -10.31 15.48 1.04
N VAL A 254 -9.84 15.65 -0.20
CA VAL A 254 -9.91 14.60 -1.23
C VAL A 254 -9.15 13.36 -0.78
N CYS A 255 -7.90 13.52 -0.30
CA CYS A 255 -7.09 12.40 0.16
C CYS A 255 -7.70 11.69 1.37
N PHE A 256 -8.25 12.44 2.31
CA PHE A 256 -8.88 11.90 3.52
C PHE A 256 -10.14 11.09 3.20
N ILE A 257 -11.04 11.66 2.38
CA ILE A 257 -12.26 10.97 1.95
C ILE A 257 -11.90 9.71 1.16
N TRP A 258 -10.90 9.79 0.25
CA TRP A 258 -10.45 8.61 -0.48
C TRP A 258 -9.82 7.55 0.43
N SER A 259 -9.03 7.96 1.42
CA SER A 259 -8.47 7.02 2.41
C SER A 259 -9.56 6.29 3.19
N PHE A 260 -10.66 6.98 3.53
CA PHE A 260 -11.83 6.34 4.12
C PHE A 260 -12.45 5.33 3.15
N ILE A 261 -12.80 5.76 1.92
CA ILE A 261 -13.49 4.93 0.91
C ILE A 261 -12.66 3.68 0.57
N ALA A 262 -11.37 3.84 0.32
CA ALA A 262 -10.48 2.76 -0.07
C ALA A 262 -10.36 1.66 1.00
N ASN A 263 -10.57 2.00 2.27
CA ASN A 263 -10.42 1.07 3.38
C ASN A 263 -11.75 0.49 3.90
N VAL A 264 -12.90 0.89 3.35
CA VAL A 264 -14.22 0.38 3.78
C VAL A 264 -14.32 -1.14 3.64
N ASN A 265 -13.78 -1.75 2.58
CA ASN A 265 -13.90 -3.18 2.34
C ASN A 265 -12.60 -3.89 1.95
N SER A 266 -11.43 -3.27 2.10
CA SER A 266 -10.18 -3.78 1.52
C SER A 266 -9.86 -5.24 1.91
N ALA A 267 -9.73 -5.53 3.19
CA ALA A 267 -9.39 -6.88 3.67
C ALA A 267 -10.61 -7.83 3.69
N THR A 268 -11.78 -7.31 3.95
CA THR A 268 -13.01 -8.09 4.00
C THR A 268 -13.51 -8.52 2.62
N TRP A 269 -13.15 -7.77 1.57
CA TRP A 269 -13.43 -8.16 0.19
C TRP A 269 -12.61 -9.38 -0.24
N ASP A 270 -11.32 -9.40 0.06
CA ASP A 270 -10.47 -10.57 -0.20
C ASP A 270 -10.98 -11.83 0.54
N TYR A 271 -11.45 -11.66 1.78
CA TYR A 271 -12.08 -12.74 2.52
C TYR A 271 -13.32 -13.28 1.80
N TYR A 272 -14.23 -12.39 1.39
CA TYR A 272 -15.45 -12.75 0.65
C TYR A 272 -15.11 -13.53 -0.62
N LEU A 273 -14.13 -13.07 -1.40
CA LEU A 273 -13.73 -13.73 -2.64
C LEU A 273 -13.15 -15.14 -2.40
N LEU A 274 -12.30 -15.30 -1.40
CA LEU A 274 -11.60 -16.57 -1.13
C LEU A 274 -12.48 -17.58 -0.41
N ASP A 275 -13.13 -17.17 0.67
CA ASP A 275 -13.86 -18.06 1.58
C ASP A 275 -15.31 -18.27 1.12
N THR A 276 -16.05 -17.20 0.82
CA THR A 276 -17.49 -17.29 0.48
C THR A 276 -17.71 -17.65 -0.99
N VAL A 277 -16.98 -17.03 -1.91
CA VAL A 277 -17.12 -17.26 -3.36
C VAL A 277 -16.31 -18.48 -3.81
N GLY A 278 -15.20 -18.81 -3.13
CA GLY A 278 -14.26 -19.86 -3.51
C GLY A 278 -13.46 -19.51 -4.77
N MET A 279 -13.13 -18.23 -4.93
CA MET A 279 -12.44 -17.73 -6.13
C MET A 279 -10.97 -18.18 -6.17
N PRO A 280 -10.47 -18.66 -7.32
CA PRO A 280 -9.03 -18.94 -7.49
C PRO A 280 -8.16 -17.70 -7.27
N TYR A 281 -6.98 -17.89 -6.67
CA TYR A 281 -6.03 -16.79 -6.39
C TYR A 281 -5.65 -16.02 -7.65
N LEU A 282 -5.43 -16.71 -8.76
CA LEU A 282 -5.07 -16.07 -10.02
C LEU A 282 -6.15 -15.09 -10.49
N MET A 283 -7.43 -15.43 -10.32
CA MET A 283 -8.54 -14.56 -10.70
C MET A 283 -8.60 -13.30 -9.81
N THR A 284 -8.32 -13.42 -8.52
CA THR A 284 -8.31 -12.26 -7.62
C THR A 284 -7.25 -11.22 -7.99
N LEU A 285 -6.15 -11.64 -8.63
CA LEU A 285 -5.06 -10.77 -9.07
C LEU A 285 -5.30 -10.07 -10.41
N THR A 286 -6.40 -10.34 -11.09
CA THR A 286 -6.67 -9.81 -12.45
C THR A 286 -6.54 -8.29 -12.51
N SER A 287 -7.10 -7.55 -11.54
CA SER A 287 -7.03 -6.09 -11.49
C SER A 287 -5.58 -5.59 -11.41
N SER A 288 -4.74 -6.23 -10.59
CA SER A 288 -3.32 -5.85 -10.44
C SER A 288 -2.51 -6.11 -11.71
N VAL A 289 -2.76 -7.22 -12.39
CA VAL A 289 -2.12 -7.55 -13.68
C VAL A 289 -2.50 -6.52 -14.75
N PHE A 290 -3.78 -6.19 -14.86
CA PHE A 290 -4.24 -5.21 -15.83
C PHE A 290 -3.90 -3.76 -15.47
N CYS A 291 -3.70 -3.45 -14.20
CA CYS A 291 -3.12 -2.18 -13.77
C CYS A 291 -1.66 -2.05 -14.26
N LEU A 292 -0.84 -3.11 -14.15
CA LEU A 292 0.51 -3.13 -14.71
C LEU A 292 0.49 -2.95 -16.24
N ILE A 293 -0.38 -3.67 -16.94
CA ILE A 293 -0.58 -3.52 -18.39
C ILE A 293 -0.99 -2.08 -18.73
N GLY A 294 -1.92 -1.50 -17.97
CA GLY A 294 -2.33 -0.11 -18.10
C GLY A 294 -1.18 0.87 -17.91
N ASN A 295 -0.33 0.65 -16.91
CA ASN A 295 0.86 1.47 -16.67
C ASN A 295 1.87 1.39 -17.82
N LEU A 296 2.03 0.22 -18.46
CA LEU A 296 2.95 0.05 -19.57
C LEU A 296 2.43 0.66 -20.88
N PHE A 297 1.16 0.47 -21.18
CA PHE A 297 0.59 0.81 -22.49
C PHE A 297 -0.31 2.05 -22.52
N LEU A 298 -1.07 2.32 -21.45
CA LEU A 298 -2.01 3.44 -21.39
C LEU A 298 -1.43 4.72 -20.77
N LEU A 299 -0.23 4.67 -20.17
CA LEU A 299 0.39 5.84 -19.57
C LEU A 299 0.53 7.03 -20.55
N PRO A 300 0.93 6.83 -21.84
CA PRO A 300 0.96 7.92 -22.81
C PRO A 300 -0.43 8.51 -23.11
N PHE A 301 -1.48 7.69 -23.10
CA PHE A 301 -2.86 8.14 -23.25
C PHE A 301 -3.28 9.01 -22.05
N TRP A 302 -3.08 8.54 -20.82
CA TRP A 302 -3.41 9.30 -19.61
C TRP A 302 -2.65 10.62 -19.53
N ARG A 303 -1.35 10.63 -19.88
CA ARG A 303 -0.55 11.87 -19.94
C ARG A 303 -1.11 12.89 -20.94
N ARG A 304 -1.55 12.46 -22.13
CA ARG A 304 -2.18 13.35 -23.12
C ARG A 304 -3.50 13.92 -22.62
N MET A 305 -4.31 13.09 -21.96
CA MET A 305 -5.58 13.52 -21.39
C MET A 305 -5.38 14.53 -20.25
N ILE A 306 -4.40 14.30 -19.38
CA ILE A 306 -4.03 15.21 -18.30
C ILE A 306 -3.50 16.54 -18.88
N ALA A 307 -2.64 16.50 -19.88
CA ALA A 307 -2.12 17.70 -20.54
C ALA A 307 -3.25 18.54 -21.20
N ARG A 308 -4.30 17.89 -21.70
CA ARG A 308 -5.44 18.57 -22.35
C ARG A 308 -6.47 19.12 -21.37
N PHE A 309 -6.79 18.38 -20.29
CA PHE A 309 -7.91 18.69 -19.39
C PHE A 309 -7.47 19.14 -18.00
N GLY A 310 -6.18 18.97 -17.67
CA GLY A 310 -5.60 19.25 -16.36
C GLY A 310 -5.79 18.10 -15.34
N TRP A 311 -4.93 18.10 -14.32
CA TRP A 311 -4.88 17.05 -13.29
C TRP A 311 -6.20 16.88 -12.52
N HIS A 312 -6.82 17.99 -12.13
CA HIS A 312 -8.01 18.01 -11.29
C HIS A 312 -9.24 17.41 -11.98
N LYS A 313 -9.49 17.82 -13.23
CA LYS A 313 -10.62 17.28 -14.01
C LYS A 313 -10.42 15.80 -14.32
N MET A 314 -9.17 15.43 -14.64
CA MET A 314 -8.87 14.02 -14.93
C MET A 314 -9.00 13.15 -13.68
N LEU A 315 -8.63 13.63 -12.50
CA LEU A 315 -8.86 12.90 -11.25
C LEU A 315 -10.37 12.68 -11.00
N CYS A 316 -11.19 13.72 -11.22
CA CYS A 316 -12.65 13.59 -11.12
C CYS A 316 -13.21 12.52 -12.09
N VAL A 317 -12.75 12.52 -13.35
CA VAL A 317 -13.16 11.52 -14.34
C VAL A 317 -12.72 10.13 -13.92
N CYS A 318 -11.49 9.95 -13.44
CA CYS A 318 -11.00 8.66 -12.97
C CYS A 318 -11.83 8.12 -11.80
N PHE A 319 -12.23 8.97 -10.84
CA PHE A 319 -13.12 8.54 -9.75
C PHE A 319 -14.53 8.18 -10.24
N LEU A 320 -15.09 8.90 -11.22
CA LEU A 320 -16.38 8.52 -11.78
C LEU A 320 -16.32 7.19 -12.54
N LEU A 321 -15.23 6.93 -13.26
CA LEU A 321 -15.00 5.64 -13.92
C LEU A 321 -14.80 4.52 -12.89
N GLU A 322 -14.08 4.79 -11.80
CA GLU A 322 -13.91 3.86 -10.68
C GLU A 322 -15.24 3.55 -9.99
N ALA A 323 -16.11 4.54 -9.80
CA ALA A 323 -17.43 4.32 -9.23
C ALA A 323 -18.28 3.31 -10.01
N VAL A 324 -18.10 3.20 -11.34
CA VAL A 324 -18.76 2.19 -12.14
C VAL A 324 -18.28 0.78 -11.76
N CYS A 325 -16.98 0.60 -11.46
CA CYS A 325 -16.45 -0.68 -10.96
C CYS A 325 -17.15 -1.11 -9.68
N GLU A 326 -17.35 -0.18 -8.76
CA GLU A 326 -17.95 -0.47 -7.45
C GLU A 326 -19.38 -1.01 -7.56
N THR A 327 -20.19 -0.49 -8.50
CA THR A 327 -21.56 -1.01 -8.71
C THR A 327 -21.59 -2.39 -9.35
N THR A 328 -20.55 -2.77 -10.07
CA THR A 328 -20.51 -4.01 -10.84
C THR A 328 -19.90 -5.17 -10.06
N TYR A 329 -19.00 -4.92 -9.11
CA TYR A 329 -18.46 -5.97 -8.24
C TYR A 329 -19.51 -6.66 -7.37
N ASN A 330 -20.63 -6.00 -7.07
CA ASN A 330 -21.76 -6.56 -6.28
C ASN A 330 -22.35 -7.84 -6.85
N PHE A 331 -22.22 -8.06 -8.16
CA PHE A 331 -22.74 -9.26 -8.84
C PHE A 331 -21.75 -10.42 -8.89
N THR A 332 -20.63 -10.32 -8.17
CA THR A 332 -19.65 -11.40 -8.07
C THR A 332 -20.16 -12.48 -7.12
N THR A 333 -20.35 -13.68 -7.65
CA THR A 333 -20.78 -14.88 -6.91
C THR A 333 -19.99 -16.09 -7.40
N SER A 334 -20.13 -17.23 -6.74
CA SER A 334 -19.52 -18.50 -7.18
C SER A 334 -19.91 -18.93 -8.60
N THR A 335 -21.08 -18.48 -9.09
CA THR A 335 -21.57 -18.78 -10.45
C THR A 335 -21.18 -17.73 -11.49
N THR A 336 -20.71 -16.56 -11.07
CA THR A 336 -20.41 -15.42 -11.97
C THR A 336 -18.93 -14.99 -11.88
N LEU A 337 -17.99 -15.93 -11.72
CA LEU A 337 -16.55 -15.64 -11.61
C LEU A 337 -16.01 -14.88 -12.82
N TRP A 338 -16.49 -15.20 -14.04
CA TRP A 338 -16.12 -14.52 -15.28
C TRP A 338 -16.48 -13.01 -15.24
N TRP A 339 -17.58 -12.67 -14.54
CA TRP A 339 -18.00 -11.28 -14.37
C TRP A 339 -16.96 -10.48 -13.55
N TYR A 340 -16.48 -11.07 -12.45
CA TYR A 340 -15.40 -10.48 -11.67
C TYR A 340 -14.16 -10.20 -12.54
N VAL A 341 -13.77 -11.14 -13.40
CA VAL A 341 -12.60 -10.97 -14.28
C VAL A 341 -12.81 -9.78 -15.22
N LEU A 342 -13.98 -9.68 -15.87
CA LEU A 342 -14.28 -8.55 -16.76
C LEU A 342 -14.22 -7.19 -16.05
N VAL A 343 -14.86 -7.10 -14.88
CA VAL A 343 -14.84 -5.87 -14.07
C VAL A 343 -13.43 -5.55 -13.61
N SER A 344 -12.65 -6.54 -13.20
CA SER A 344 -11.27 -6.37 -12.75
C SER A 344 -10.33 -5.92 -13.86
N VAL A 345 -10.53 -6.38 -15.10
CA VAL A 345 -9.79 -5.86 -16.28
C VAL A 345 -10.07 -4.37 -16.47
N TYR A 346 -11.34 -3.99 -16.49
CA TYR A 346 -11.76 -2.59 -16.63
C TYR A 346 -11.16 -1.75 -15.49
N CYS A 347 -11.33 -2.18 -14.25
CA CYS A 347 -10.85 -1.52 -13.05
C CYS A 347 -9.32 -1.34 -13.08
N GLY A 348 -8.55 -2.39 -13.41
CA GLY A 348 -7.09 -2.33 -13.51
C GLY A 348 -6.60 -1.27 -14.50
N LEU A 349 -7.25 -1.18 -15.66
CA LEU A 349 -6.92 -0.16 -16.67
C LEU A 349 -7.22 1.26 -16.17
N ILE A 350 -8.32 1.47 -15.45
CA ILE A 350 -8.67 2.77 -14.85
C ILE A 350 -7.72 3.14 -13.72
N PHE A 351 -7.34 2.18 -12.85
CA PHE A 351 -6.40 2.41 -11.77
C PHE A 351 -5.04 2.94 -12.24
N SER A 352 -4.60 2.62 -13.45
CA SER A 352 -3.37 3.20 -14.00
C SER A 352 -3.46 4.72 -14.16
N GLY A 353 -4.63 5.24 -14.58
CA GLY A 353 -4.90 6.68 -14.67
C GLY A 353 -5.13 7.32 -13.29
N LEU A 354 -5.88 6.63 -12.42
CA LEU A 354 -6.17 7.10 -11.07
C LEU A 354 -4.88 7.25 -10.26
N ASN A 355 -4.01 6.25 -10.25
CA ASN A 355 -2.72 6.30 -9.55
C ASN A 355 -1.85 7.46 -10.05
N LEU A 356 -1.79 7.67 -11.35
CA LEU A 356 -1.02 8.77 -11.94
C LEU A 356 -1.56 10.13 -11.50
N THR A 357 -2.87 10.33 -11.53
CA THR A 357 -3.50 11.62 -11.18
C THR A 357 -3.48 11.86 -9.67
N TYR A 358 -3.80 10.86 -8.87
CA TYR A 358 -3.87 10.96 -7.41
C TYR A 358 -2.51 11.26 -6.76
N ALA A 359 -1.45 10.54 -7.18
CA ALA A 359 -0.12 10.76 -6.64
C ALA A 359 0.40 12.19 -6.91
N ASN A 360 0.12 12.73 -8.09
CA ASN A 360 0.66 14.03 -8.48
C ASN A 360 -0.14 15.22 -7.91
N ILE A 361 -1.44 15.06 -7.64
CA ILE A 361 -2.27 16.17 -7.18
C ILE A 361 -1.85 16.69 -5.82
N PHE A 362 -1.35 15.82 -4.95
CA PHE A 362 -0.84 16.21 -3.65
C PHE A 362 0.39 17.14 -3.80
N TYR A 363 1.36 16.73 -4.61
CA TYR A 363 2.58 17.51 -4.82
C TYR A 363 2.30 18.84 -5.52
N ALA A 364 1.35 18.88 -6.44
CA ALA A 364 0.95 20.10 -7.15
C ALA A 364 0.32 21.16 -6.25
N ASN A 365 -0.22 20.76 -5.10
CA ASN A 365 -0.90 21.65 -4.16
C ASN A 365 -0.17 21.80 -2.82
N LEU A 366 1.07 21.33 -2.72
CA LEU A 366 1.88 21.43 -1.51
C LEU A 366 2.42 22.86 -1.38
N PRO A 367 2.15 23.56 -0.26
CA PRO A 367 2.65 24.92 -0.02
C PRO A 367 4.19 24.96 0.01
N GLU A 368 4.75 26.11 -0.37
CA GLU A 368 6.17 26.42 -0.18
C GLU A 368 6.46 26.62 1.31
N GLY A 369 7.65 26.19 1.75
CA GLY A 369 8.09 26.33 3.14
C GLY A 369 8.38 25.00 3.82
N ASP A 370 7.90 24.81 5.04
CA ASP A 370 8.19 23.63 5.89
C ASP A 370 7.37 22.41 5.44
N ARG A 371 7.76 21.79 4.32
CA ARG A 371 7.05 20.69 3.67
C ARG A 371 6.79 19.51 4.59
N ASP A 372 7.70 19.25 5.54
CA ASP A 372 7.59 18.11 6.47
C ASP A 372 6.33 18.22 7.35
N VAL A 373 5.98 19.44 7.76
CA VAL A 373 4.77 19.71 8.56
C VAL A 373 3.49 19.35 7.78
N TYR A 374 3.43 19.70 6.49
CA TYR A 374 2.30 19.40 5.63
C TYR A 374 2.19 17.91 5.31
N PHE A 375 3.32 17.23 5.11
CA PHE A 375 3.37 15.77 4.94
C PHE A 375 2.90 15.02 6.18
N LEU A 376 3.34 15.45 7.37
CA LEU A 376 2.89 14.86 8.65
C LEU A 376 1.38 15.01 8.84
N PHE A 377 0.84 16.20 8.58
CA PHE A 377 -0.61 16.46 8.69
C PHE A 377 -1.42 15.58 7.74
N TRP A 378 -1.01 15.54 6.47
CA TRP A 378 -1.66 14.72 5.45
C TRP A 378 -1.62 13.23 5.81
N ASN A 379 -0.44 12.73 6.19
CA ASN A 379 -0.26 11.32 6.51
C ASN A 379 -1.09 10.90 7.74
N LEU A 380 -1.08 11.73 8.78
CA LEU A 380 -1.88 11.51 9.97
C LEU A 380 -3.38 11.48 9.63
N GLY A 381 -3.89 12.49 8.92
CA GLY A 381 -5.29 12.56 8.55
C GLY A 381 -5.72 11.40 7.65
N ALA A 382 -4.90 11.01 6.68
CA ALA A 382 -5.17 9.87 5.82
C ALA A 382 -5.28 8.55 6.61
N ASN A 383 -4.36 8.30 7.56
CA ASN A 383 -4.40 7.09 8.39
C ASN A 383 -5.58 7.09 9.39
N VAL A 384 -5.93 8.25 9.95
CA VAL A 384 -7.14 8.38 10.80
C VAL A 384 -8.39 8.02 10.02
N LEU A 385 -8.54 8.56 8.81
CA LEU A 385 -9.71 8.28 7.97
C LEU A 385 -9.69 6.83 7.43
N ALA A 386 -8.52 6.27 7.14
CA ALA A 386 -8.37 4.85 6.80
C ALA A 386 -8.84 3.94 7.94
N PHE A 387 -8.47 4.26 9.19
CA PHE A 387 -8.96 3.57 10.39
C PHE A 387 -10.50 3.62 10.49
N PHE A 388 -11.10 4.81 10.34
CA PHE A 388 -12.55 4.95 10.37
C PHE A 388 -13.23 4.20 9.22
N GLY A 389 -12.65 4.20 8.01
CA GLY A 389 -13.15 3.45 6.87
C GLY A 389 -13.18 1.94 7.15
N ALA A 390 -12.06 1.37 7.61
CA ALA A 390 -11.95 -0.05 7.94
C ALA A 390 -12.88 -0.43 9.11
N SER A 391 -12.97 0.42 10.14
CA SER A 391 -13.87 0.23 11.27
C SER A 391 -15.33 0.26 10.85
N PHE A 392 -15.72 1.20 9.98
CA PHE A 392 -17.07 1.29 9.44
C PHE A 392 -17.43 0.04 8.64
N GLY A 393 -16.56 -0.43 7.73
CA GLY A 393 -16.80 -1.63 6.96
C GLY A 393 -16.95 -2.89 7.83
N THR A 394 -16.06 -3.05 8.81
CA THR A 394 -16.12 -4.16 9.77
C THR A 394 -17.40 -4.11 10.61
N PHE A 395 -17.78 -2.93 11.12
CA PHE A 395 -19.04 -2.74 11.84
C PHE A 395 -20.24 -3.06 10.95
N PHE A 396 -20.26 -2.56 9.74
CA PHE A 396 -21.32 -2.85 8.77
C PHE A 396 -21.50 -4.36 8.57
N LEU A 397 -20.41 -5.08 8.32
CA LEU A 397 -20.47 -6.54 8.16
C LEU A 397 -20.96 -7.27 9.40
N SER A 398 -20.59 -6.82 10.59
CA SER A 398 -21.05 -7.41 11.85
C SER A 398 -22.57 -7.38 12.01
N LEU A 399 -23.27 -6.42 11.39
CA LEU A 399 -24.73 -6.35 11.38
C LEU A 399 -25.36 -7.42 10.48
N PHE A 400 -24.66 -7.81 9.40
CA PHE A 400 -25.15 -8.80 8.44
C PHE A 400 -24.80 -10.24 8.82
N GLN A 401 -23.71 -10.46 9.58
CA GLN A 401 -23.18 -11.80 9.89
C GLN A 401 -24.22 -12.77 10.48
N LYS A 402 -25.25 -12.25 11.17
CA LYS A 402 -26.31 -13.08 11.78
C LYS A 402 -27.48 -13.40 10.85
N ILE A 403 -27.62 -12.66 9.74
CA ILE A 403 -28.78 -12.73 8.85
C ILE A 403 -28.41 -13.18 7.42
N GLU A 404 -27.12 -13.35 7.16
CA GLU A 404 -26.60 -13.82 5.87
C GLU A 404 -26.87 -15.32 5.66
N PRO A 405 -27.11 -15.78 4.40
CA PRO A 405 -27.35 -14.97 3.20
C PRO A 405 -28.75 -14.37 3.15
N ILE A 406 -28.86 -13.14 2.61
CA ILE A 406 -30.17 -12.49 2.35
C ILE A 406 -30.60 -12.83 0.93
N THR A 407 -31.79 -13.41 0.78
CA THR A 407 -32.33 -13.73 -0.56
C THR A 407 -32.90 -12.47 -1.21
N MET A 408 -32.28 -12.01 -2.30
CA MET A 408 -32.77 -10.91 -3.15
C MET A 408 -32.83 -11.40 -4.59
N PHE A 409 -33.96 -11.18 -5.27
CA PHE A 409 -34.18 -11.61 -6.66
C PHE A 409 -33.94 -13.11 -6.88
N GLY A 410 -34.15 -13.94 -5.85
CA GLY A 410 -33.90 -15.38 -5.91
C GLY A 410 -32.45 -15.82 -5.79
N LEU A 411 -31.52 -14.87 -5.53
CA LEU A 411 -30.09 -15.11 -5.35
C LEU A 411 -29.68 -14.82 -3.90
N PRO A 412 -28.68 -15.56 -3.36
CA PRO A 412 -28.13 -15.26 -2.05
C PRO A 412 -27.18 -14.06 -2.15
N PHE A 413 -27.42 -13.04 -1.32
CA PHE A 413 -26.57 -11.88 -1.15
C PHE A 413 -25.94 -11.86 0.24
N TYR A 414 -24.69 -11.49 0.31
CA TYR A 414 -23.90 -11.38 1.53
C TYR A 414 -23.62 -9.91 1.86
N GLY A 415 -23.39 -9.58 3.12
CA GLY A 415 -23.08 -8.22 3.56
C GLY A 415 -21.91 -7.57 2.81
N SER A 416 -20.91 -8.36 2.46
CA SER A 416 -19.77 -7.91 1.66
C SER A 416 -20.14 -7.36 0.29
N GLN A 417 -21.23 -7.83 -0.33
CA GLN A 417 -21.72 -7.36 -1.62
C GLN A 417 -22.42 -5.98 -1.54
N PHE A 418 -22.84 -5.55 -0.35
CA PHE A 418 -23.45 -4.23 -0.17
C PHE A 418 -22.39 -3.13 0.02
N LEU A 419 -21.20 -3.45 0.51
CA LEU A 419 -20.13 -2.47 0.73
C LEU A 419 -19.67 -1.75 -0.54
N PRO A 420 -19.53 -2.40 -1.71
CA PRO A 420 -19.24 -1.70 -2.97
C PRO A 420 -20.31 -0.67 -3.34
N TRP A 421 -21.60 -0.86 -3.03
CA TRP A 421 -22.61 0.18 -3.25
C TRP A 421 -22.41 1.38 -2.34
N VAL A 422 -22.03 1.17 -1.10
CA VAL A 422 -21.67 2.26 -0.18
C VAL A 422 -20.46 3.03 -0.75
N ARG A 423 -19.45 2.31 -1.20
CA ARG A 423 -18.27 2.91 -1.84
C ARG A 423 -18.64 3.69 -3.11
N PHE A 424 -19.52 3.15 -3.94
CA PHE A 424 -20.03 3.86 -5.12
C PHE A 424 -20.59 5.23 -4.77
N VAL A 425 -21.53 5.29 -3.81
CA VAL A 425 -22.14 6.56 -3.40
C VAL A 425 -21.07 7.53 -2.89
N LEU A 426 -20.17 7.07 -2.05
CA LEU A 426 -19.10 7.89 -1.49
C LEU A 426 -18.10 8.35 -2.58
N THR A 427 -17.77 7.50 -3.55
CA THR A 427 -16.86 7.84 -4.65
C THR A 427 -17.49 8.87 -5.60
N VAL A 428 -18.80 8.77 -5.88
CA VAL A 428 -19.52 9.79 -6.63
C VAL A 428 -19.54 11.12 -5.87
N LEU A 429 -19.81 11.10 -4.56
CA LEU A 429 -19.76 12.31 -3.72
C LEU A 429 -18.35 12.93 -3.71
N LEU A 430 -17.30 12.12 -3.66
CA LEU A 430 -15.92 12.56 -3.78
C LEU A 430 -15.66 13.22 -5.14
N ALA A 431 -16.11 12.62 -6.24
CA ALA A 431 -15.96 13.20 -7.57
C ALA A 431 -16.69 14.55 -7.68
N LEU A 432 -17.91 14.67 -7.13
CA LEU A 432 -18.65 15.93 -7.07
C LEU A 432 -17.92 16.97 -6.20
N TYR A 433 -17.33 16.57 -5.09
CA TYR A 433 -16.50 17.44 -4.27
C TYR A 433 -15.29 17.98 -5.05
N ILE A 434 -14.56 17.11 -5.76
CA ILE A 434 -13.42 17.50 -6.62
C ILE A 434 -13.89 18.49 -7.71
N TRP A 435 -15.01 18.20 -8.37
CA TRP A 435 -15.58 19.10 -9.37
C TRP A 435 -15.85 20.50 -8.80
N LYS A 436 -16.41 20.57 -7.62
CA LYS A 436 -16.74 21.83 -6.93
C LYS A 436 -15.50 22.64 -6.52
N ILE A 437 -14.43 21.98 -6.05
CA ILE A 437 -13.22 22.67 -5.58
C ILE A 437 -12.25 23.04 -6.72
N THR A 438 -12.32 22.38 -7.87
CA THR A 438 -11.42 22.59 -9.00
C THR A 438 -11.39 24.08 -9.45
N PRO A 439 -12.49 24.78 -9.68
CA PRO A 439 -12.45 26.19 -10.08
C PRO A 439 -11.84 27.12 -9.02
N TYR A 440 -11.94 26.73 -7.75
CA TYR A 440 -11.42 27.52 -6.62
C TYR A 440 -9.91 27.37 -6.47
N THR A 441 -9.39 26.18 -6.75
CA THR A 441 -7.98 25.85 -6.55
C THR A 441 -7.10 26.08 -7.77
N THR A 442 -7.69 26.14 -8.98
CA THR A 442 -6.96 26.36 -10.24
C THR A 442 -6.87 27.83 -10.65
N LYS A 443 -7.58 28.74 -9.98
CA LYS A 443 -7.36 30.18 -10.18
C LYS A 443 -6.01 30.54 -9.59
N GLU A 444 -5.08 30.95 -10.43
CA GLU A 444 -3.87 31.67 -10.03
C GLU A 444 -4.34 32.99 -9.39
N ASP A 445 -3.83 33.29 -8.18
CA ASP A 445 -4.04 34.59 -7.53
C ASP A 445 -3.22 35.66 -8.19
#